data_b2429e37db2c8f6481c7a18be65d2c18
#
_entry.id   b2429e37db2c8f6481c7a18be65d2c18
#
_cell.length_a   1.000
_cell.length_b   1.000
_cell.length_c   1.000
_cell.angle_alpha   90.00
_cell.angle_beta   90.00
_cell.angle_gamma   90.00
#
_symmetry.space_group_name_H-M   'P 1'
#
loop_
_entity.id
_entity.type
_entity.pdbx_description
1 polymer ?
#
loop_
_entity_poly.entity_id
_entity_poly.type
_entity_poly.pdbx_seq_one_letter_code
_entity_poly.pdbx_strand_id
1 'polypeptide(L)'
;MVLAELPSLLSALLLAQTAPAESPSKQATGSESPSLLSRLRVEGGVDTYYGYNFNRPADSANFISGTGTTAKRHNEASINLATLGVRLEPGPVGFRVLLGFGTSVDVLHLAEPEGPAVGPDVWRFHQQASLFYVTGPLTLEAGLYPSHIGLESFQSQLNWTYTRSWMGELSPYYQAGLKGTWKFNDAWSAQLHLLNGWQTIGENNRGKALGTQVAYAGERLSAAFNTFIGEEGTEGSDGLRLFADVVATFKVTEALSLAATADVGTQDLPEDGSALWYAAGLNARVQLTGPVAVAARVEAYRDDDGLITGVEQTLTGGTLTLEVKPAEPLTLKLEARHDRSTADVFSGHDTQADGSPVLVDSETLVVLGAVAYF
;
A
#
# COMPACT_ATOMS: atom_id res chain seq x y z
N MET A 1 -20.58 13.88 27.36
CA MET A 1 -19.93 14.24 26.09
C MET A 1 -18.57 13.56 26.11
N VAL A 2 -18.57 12.31 25.68
CA VAL A 2 -17.38 11.43 25.70
C VAL A 2 -16.76 11.53 24.32
N LEU A 3 -15.62 12.22 24.23
CA LEU A 3 -14.75 12.16 23.05
C LEU A 3 -14.14 10.74 23.05
N ALA A 4 -14.64 9.89 22.17
CA ALA A 4 -13.97 8.64 21.85
C ALA A 4 -12.63 9.00 21.21
N GLU A 5 -11.54 8.65 21.88
CA GLU A 5 -10.19 8.77 21.33
C GLU A 5 -10.08 7.88 20.10
N LEU A 6 -10.02 8.48 18.91
CA LEU A 6 -9.68 7.77 17.68
C LEU A 6 -8.21 7.35 17.79
N PRO A 7 -7.88 6.06 17.66
CA PRO A 7 -6.49 5.62 17.56
C PRO A 7 -5.83 6.36 16.38
N SER A 8 -4.54 6.67 16.48
CA SER A 8 -3.80 7.31 15.38
C SER A 8 -3.96 6.46 14.12
N LEU A 9 -4.14 7.10 12.96
CA LEU A 9 -4.38 6.42 11.68
C LEU A 9 -3.35 5.31 11.38
N LEU A 10 -2.15 5.40 11.90
CA LEU A 10 -1.13 4.37 11.74
C LEU A 10 -1.23 3.24 12.76
N SER A 11 -1.69 3.51 13.99
CA SER A 11 -2.12 2.44 14.89
C SER A 11 -3.28 1.69 14.25
N ALA A 12 -4.15 2.37 13.48
CA ALA A 12 -5.19 1.75 12.67
C ALA A 12 -4.62 1.03 11.43
N LEU A 13 -3.57 1.53 10.78
CA LEU A 13 -2.93 0.88 9.62
C LEU A 13 -2.09 -0.34 10.04
N LEU A 14 -1.24 -0.21 11.06
CA LEU A 14 -0.55 -1.34 11.69
C LEU A 14 -1.56 -2.31 12.33
N LEU A 15 -2.65 -1.80 12.93
CA LEU A 15 -3.76 -2.61 13.41
C LEU A 15 -4.60 -3.18 12.27
N ALA A 16 -4.74 -2.53 11.11
CA ALA A 16 -5.39 -3.11 9.93
C ALA A 16 -4.53 -4.17 9.25
N GLN A 17 -3.20 -4.01 9.26
CA GLN A 17 -2.25 -5.03 8.80
C GLN A 17 -2.03 -6.14 9.85
N THR A 18 -2.19 -5.83 11.15
CA THR A 18 -2.03 -6.77 12.26
C THR A 18 -3.33 -7.12 12.97
N ALA A 19 -4.46 -6.47 12.64
CA ALA A 19 -5.70 -6.66 13.34
C ALA A 19 -6.24 -8.07 13.07
N PRO A 20 -6.16 -8.96 14.06
CA PRO A 20 -7.20 -9.95 14.23
C PRO A 20 -8.49 -9.19 14.58
N ALA A 21 -9.62 -9.73 14.16
CA ALA A 21 -10.90 -9.35 14.69
C ALA A 21 -10.81 -9.03 16.20
N GLU A 22 -11.42 -7.94 16.61
CA GLU A 22 -11.43 -7.51 18.02
C GLU A 22 -11.59 -8.70 18.95
N SER A 23 -10.72 -8.83 19.94
CA SER A 23 -10.83 -9.89 20.95
C SER A 23 -12.23 -9.82 21.58
N PRO A 24 -12.97 -10.91 21.68
CA PRO A 24 -14.29 -10.89 22.24
C PRO A 24 -14.24 -10.31 23.66
N SER A 25 -14.91 -9.19 23.87
CA SER A 25 -15.15 -8.64 25.20
C SER A 25 -15.65 -9.76 26.11
N LYS A 26 -15.16 -9.81 27.35
CA LYS A 26 -15.49 -10.81 28.38
C LYS A 26 -16.95 -11.25 28.27
N GLN A 27 -17.16 -12.53 27.99
CA GLN A 27 -18.47 -13.16 27.90
C GLN A 27 -19.32 -12.81 29.10
N ALA A 28 -20.40 -12.10 28.86
CA ALA A 28 -21.57 -12.17 29.74
C ALA A 28 -22.16 -13.58 29.63
N THR A 29 -22.23 -14.30 30.70
CA THR A 29 -22.83 -15.62 30.81
C THR A 29 -24.30 -15.54 30.41
N GLY A 30 -24.67 -16.18 29.29
CA GLY A 30 -26.06 -16.40 28.89
C GLY A 30 -26.53 -15.54 27.70
N SER A 31 -25.89 -15.63 26.54
CA SER A 31 -26.48 -15.15 25.28
C SER A 31 -26.28 -16.18 24.18
N GLU A 32 -27.32 -16.37 23.38
CA GLU A 32 -27.27 -17.10 22.12
C GLU A 32 -26.11 -16.54 21.27
N SER A 33 -25.34 -17.42 20.63
CA SER A 33 -24.28 -17.00 19.71
C SER A 33 -24.86 -16.04 18.68
N PRO A 34 -24.26 -14.88 18.44
CA PRO A 34 -24.77 -13.90 17.48
C PRO A 34 -24.97 -14.56 16.11
N SER A 35 -26.09 -14.26 15.47
CA SER A 35 -26.42 -14.85 14.15
C SER A 35 -25.33 -14.49 13.15
N LEU A 36 -25.06 -15.34 12.14
CA LEU A 36 -24.09 -15.04 11.10
C LEU A 36 -24.35 -13.68 10.42
N LEU A 37 -25.62 -13.36 10.20
CA LEU A 37 -26.03 -12.09 9.58
C LEU A 37 -25.66 -10.86 10.45
N SER A 38 -25.74 -10.98 11.79
CA SER A 38 -25.35 -9.87 12.68
C SER A 38 -23.84 -9.61 12.71
N ARG A 39 -23.02 -10.54 12.23
CA ARG A 39 -21.57 -10.45 12.10
C ARG A 39 -21.14 -9.96 10.71
N LEU A 40 -22.04 -10.00 9.72
CA LEU A 40 -21.74 -9.56 8.37
C LEU A 40 -21.71 -8.03 8.32
N ARG A 41 -20.66 -7.47 7.73
CA ARG A 41 -20.51 -6.03 7.48
C ARG A 41 -20.28 -5.80 5.99
N VAL A 42 -20.93 -4.79 5.46
CA VAL A 42 -20.66 -4.26 4.13
C VAL A 42 -19.71 -3.08 4.30
N GLU A 43 -18.73 -2.99 3.44
CA GLU A 43 -17.77 -1.90 3.41
C GLU A 43 -17.61 -1.42 1.98
N GLY A 44 -17.25 -0.16 1.81
CA GLY A 44 -17.02 0.38 0.49
C GLY A 44 -16.68 1.85 0.50
N GLY A 45 -16.40 2.38 -0.69
CA GLY A 45 -16.07 3.78 -0.82
C GLY A 45 -15.78 4.18 -2.24
N VAL A 46 -15.61 5.48 -2.40
CA VAL A 46 -15.26 6.10 -3.68
C VAL A 46 -14.14 7.11 -3.44
N ASP A 47 -13.10 6.97 -4.24
CA ASP A 47 -11.96 7.87 -4.34
C ASP A 47 -11.90 8.43 -5.75
N THR A 48 -12.03 9.74 -5.87
CA THR A 48 -12.00 10.46 -7.15
C THR A 48 -10.95 11.57 -7.07
N TYR A 49 -10.40 11.93 -8.22
CA TYR A 49 -9.41 13.00 -8.27
C TYR A 49 -9.48 13.79 -9.57
N TYR A 50 -8.86 14.97 -9.54
CA TYR A 50 -8.39 15.71 -10.70
C TYR A 50 -6.89 15.98 -10.51
N GLY A 51 -6.05 15.52 -11.46
CA GLY A 51 -4.60 15.69 -11.44
C GLY A 51 -4.11 16.54 -12.60
N TYR A 52 -3.27 17.54 -12.35
CA TYR A 52 -2.60 18.33 -13.37
C TYR A 52 -1.08 18.17 -13.26
N ASN A 53 -0.45 17.65 -14.31
CA ASN A 53 0.99 17.52 -14.46
C ASN A 53 1.50 18.66 -15.33
N PHE A 54 2.46 19.42 -14.86
CA PHE A 54 3.01 20.58 -15.58
C PHE A 54 3.84 20.19 -16.81
N ASN A 55 4.28 18.94 -16.91
CA ASN A 55 4.90 18.40 -18.14
C ASN A 55 3.88 18.26 -19.28
N ARG A 56 2.57 18.20 -18.98
CA ARG A 56 1.50 17.93 -19.96
C ARG A 56 1.80 16.67 -20.78
N PRO A 57 1.95 15.50 -20.13
CA PRO A 57 2.42 14.28 -20.76
C PRO A 57 1.60 13.90 -21.98
N ALA A 58 2.28 13.55 -23.08
CA ALA A 58 1.63 13.24 -24.36
C ALA A 58 0.75 12.00 -24.31
N ASP A 59 1.06 11.04 -23.41
CA ASP A 59 0.26 9.83 -23.12
C ASP A 59 -0.84 10.05 -22.08
N SER A 60 -0.95 11.28 -21.55
CA SER A 60 -1.86 11.63 -20.45
C SER A 60 -1.65 10.81 -19.16
N ALA A 61 -0.46 10.23 -18.95
CA ALA A 61 -0.11 9.49 -17.76
C ALA A 61 0.82 10.29 -16.84
N ASN A 62 0.57 10.22 -15.55
CA ASN A 62 1.47 10.70 -14.50
C ASN A 62 2.37 9.55 -14.05
N PHE A 63 3.52 9.90 -13.50
CA PHE A 63 4.52 8.99 -12.93
C PHE A 63 5.23 8.12 -13.98
N ILE A 64 6.15 7.31 -13.49
CA ILE A 64 6.87 6.32 -14.30
C ILE A 64 5.89 5.26 -14.79
N SER A 65 6.12 4.74 -15.98
CA SER A 65 5.32 3.63 -16.54
C SER A 65 5.25 2.46 -15.53
N GLY A 66 4.05 1.90 -15.37
CA GLY A 66 3.81 0.80 -14.42
C GLY A 66 3.57 1.21 -12.97
N THR A 67 3.67 2.51 -12.65
CA THR A 67 3.38 3.08 -11.32
C THR A 67 2.18 4.03 -11.34
N GLY A 68 1.87 4.67 -10.22
CA GLY A 68 0.77 5.61 -10.09
C GLY A 68 -0.54 4.94 -9.70
N THR A 69 -0.56 4.22 -8.57
CA THR A 69 -1.79 3.65 -7.98
C THR A 69 -2.77 4.72 -7.52
N THR A 70 -2.32 5.98 -7.45
CA THR A 70 -3.14 7.16 -7.19
C THR A 70 -2.81 8.27 -8.19
N ALA A 71 -3.78 9.04 -8.61
CA ALA A 71 -3.63 10.18 -9.54
C ALA A 71 -2.95 9.82 -10.88
N LYS A 72 -3.18 8.64 -11.44
CA LYS A 72 -2.51 8.17 -12.66
C LYS A 72 -2.73 9.03 -13.90
N ARG A 73 -3.89 9.68 -14.03
CA ARG A 73 -4.29 10.40 -15.24
C ARG A 73 -4.07 11.90 -15.13
N HIS A 74 -3.51 12.48 -16.20
CA HIS A 74 -3.28 13.91 -16.35
C HIS A 74 -4.50 14.62 -16.91
N ASN A 75 -4.86 15.78 -16.30
CA ASN A 75 -5.83 16.77 -16.80
C ASN A 75 -7.23 16.18 -17.06
N GLU A 76 -7.65 15.23 -16.25
CA GLU A 76 -9.02 14.71 -16.29
C GLU A 76 -9.55 14.45 -14.86
N ALA A 77 -10.88 14.49 -14.71
CA ALA A 77 -11.54 14.03 -13.50
C ALA A 77 -11.73 12.52 -13.61
N SER A 78 -11.10 11.77 -12.73
CA SER A 78 -11.08 10.32 -12.79
C SER A 78 -11.51 9.67 -11.49
N ILE A 79 -12.02 8.44 -11.57
CA ILE A 79 -12.19 7.55 -10.42
C ILE A 79 -10.86 6.87 -10.18
N ASN A 80 -10.23 7.18 -9.04
CA ASN A 80 -9.03 6.50 -8.60
C ASN A 80 -9.35 5.06 -8.19
N LEU A 81 -10.28 4.91 -7.24
CA LEU A 81 -10.69 3.62 -6.72
C LEU A 81 -12.11 3.69 -6.15
N ALA A 82 -13.03 2.93 -6.70
CA ALA A 82 -14.31 2.63 -6.09
C ALA A 82 -14.27 1.20 -5.55
N THR A 83 -14.62 0.99 -4.29
CA THR A 83 -14.58 -0.33 -3.64
C THR A 83 -15.94 -0.75 -3.14
N LEU A 84 -16.17 -2.07 -3.16
CA LEU A 84 -17.31 -2.71 -2.51
C LEU A 84 -16.85 -4.04 -1.95
N GLY A 85 -17.13 -4.27 -0.68
CA GLY A 85 -16.69 -5.47 0.02
C GLY A 85 -17.66 -5.97 1.06
N VAL A 86 -17.38 -7.17 1.51
CA VAL A 86 -18.10 -7.85 2.58
C VAL A 86 -17.07 -8.50 3.49
N ARG A 87 -17.26 -8.33 4.80
CA ARG A 87 -16.47 -9.00 5.83
C ARG A 87 -17.34 -9.66 6.87
N LEU A 88 -16.92 -10.82 7.37
CA LEU A 88 -17.54 -11.54 8.46
C LEU A 88 -16.63 -11.50 9.69
N GLU A 89 -17.05 -10.78 10.73
CA GLU A 89 -16.36 -10.63 12.02
C GLU A 89 -17.31 -10.07 13.10
N PRO A 90 -16.99 -10.08 14.40
CA PRO A 90 -15.94 -10.86 15.03
C PRO A 90 -16.33 -12.34 15.19
N GLY A 91 -15.35 -13.20 15.48
CA GLY A 91 -15.56 -14.61 15.79
C GLY A 91 -14.33 -15.44 15.43
N PRO A 92 -14.34 -16.77 15.78
CA PRO A 92 -13.17 -17.61 15.53
C PRO A 92 -12.90 -17.84 14.03
N VAL A 93 -13.93 -17.75 13.18
CA VAL A 93 -13.81 -17.84 11.72
C VAL A 93 -14.41 -16.59 11.10
N GLY A 94 -13.68 -15.98 10.17
CA GLY A 94 -14.13 -14.86 9.38
C GLY A 94 -13.55 -14.86 7.98
N PHE A 95 -14.02 -13.94 7.15
CA PHE A 95 -13.50 -13.71 5.82
C PHE A 95 -13.62 -12.24 5.46
N ARG A 96 -12.86 -11.80 4.47
CA ARG A 96 -13.01 -10.51 3.81
C ARG A 96 -12.89 -10.69 2.30
N VAL A 97 -13.84 -10.10 1.57
CA VAL A 97 -13.78 -9.96 0.12
C VAL A 97 -13.97 -8.49 -0.21
N LEU A 98 -13.03 -7.91 -0.94
CA LEU A 98 -13.06 -6.52 -1.38
C LEU A 98 -12.79 -6.46 -2.88
N LEU A 99 -13.71 -5.90 -3.64
CA LEU A 99 -13.55 -5.60 -5.05
C LEU A 99 -13.24 -4.12 -5.24
N GLY A 100 -12.48 -3.80 -6.29
CA GLY A 100 -12.09 -2.43 -6.63
C GLY A 100 -12.21 -2.16 -8.12
N PHE A 101 -12.54 -0.90 -8.47
CA PHE A 101 -12.72 -0.42 -9.83
C PHE A 101 -12.16 1.00 -9.93
N GLY A 102 -11.52 1.34 -11.03
CA GLY A 102 -10.93 2.66 -11.24
C GLY A 102 -9.51 2.58 -11.79
N THR A 103 -8.84 3.72 -11.93
CA THR A 103 -7.49 3.77 -12.53
C THR A 103 -6.41 3.09 -11.68
N SER A 104 -6.62 2.97 -10.37
CA SER A 104 -5.72 2.24 -9.46
C SER A 104 -5.57 0.77 -9.83
N VAL A 105 -6.66 0.11 -10.24
CA VAL A 105 -6.64 -1.32 -10.57
C VAL A 105 -5.84 -1.64 -11.84
N ASP A 106 -5.63 -0.65 -12.71
CA ASP A 106 -4.79 -0.80 -13.91
C ASP A 106 -3.31 -0.95 -13.57
N VAL A 107 -2.91 -0.57 -12.36
CA VAL A 107 -1.53 -0.65 -11.87
C VAL A 107 -1.36 -1.82 -10.89
N LEU A 108 -2.32 -2.02 -9.99
CA LEU A 108 -2.18 -2.97 -8.87
C LEU A 108 -1.82 -4.39 -9.29
N HIS A 109 -2.39 -4.87 -10.40
CA HIS A 109 -2.19 -6.24 -10.89
C HIS A 109 -1.40 -6.32 -12.21
N LEU A 110 -0.75 -5.23 -12.61
CA LEU A 110 -0.05 -5.15 -13.90
C LEU A 110 1.07 -6.19 -14.04
N ALA A 111 1.74 -6.53 -12.93
CA ALA A 111 2.85 -7.48 -12.89
C ALA A 111 2.41 -8.95 -12.74
N GLU A 112 1.10 -9.25 -12.69
CA GLU A 112 0.64 -10.63 -12.61
C GLU A 112 1.00 -11.41 -13.89
N PRO A 113 1.47 -12.66 -13.76
CA PRO A 113 1.88 -13.46 -14.90
C PRO A 113 0.70 -13.78 -15.84
N GLU A 114 0.94 -13.76 -17.13
CA GLU A 114 -0.02 -14.11 -18.17
C GLU A 114 -0.23 -15.62 -18.27
N GLY A 115 -1.46 -16.07 -18.49
CA GLY A 115 -1.75 -17.48 -18.72
C GLY A 115 -3.24 -17.84 -18.64
N PRO A 116 -3.61 -19.10 -18.91
CA PRO A 116 -5.00 -19.56 -18.78
C PRO A 116 -5.50 -19.47 -17.33
N ALA A 117 -6.58 -18.74 -17.09
CA ALA A 117 -7.20 -18.47 -15.79
C ALA A 117 -6.27 -17.74 -14.78
N VAL A 118 -5.22 -17.11 -15.26
CA VAL A 118 -4.32 -16.25 -14.49
C VAL A 118 -4.04 -14.96 -15.30
N GLY A 119 -3.36 -13.99 -14.66
CA GLY A 119 -2.94 -12.75 -15.30
C GLY A 119 -3.72 -11.53 -14.82
N PRO A 120 -3.30 -10.33 -15.25
CA PRO A 120 -3.85 -9.06 -14.80
C PRO A 120 -5.37 -8.96 -14.95
N ASP A 121 -5.90 -9.41 -16.07
CA ASP A 121 -7.34 -9.32 -16.37
C ASP A 121 -8.20 -10.21 -15.47
N VAL A 122 -7.67 -11.34 -15.00
CA VAL A 122 -8.36 -12.26 -14.09
C VAL A 122 -8.44 -11.65 -12.69
N TRP A 123 -7.36 -11.03 -12.21
CA TRP A 123 -7.23 -10.56 -10.83
C TRP A 123 -7.58 -9.08 -10.65
N ARG A 124 -7.64 -8.31 -11.74
CA ARG A 124 -7.75 -6.86 -11.79
C ARG A 124 -8.69 -6.24 -10.76
N PHE A 125 -9.84 -6.86 -10.51
CA PHE A 125 -10.85 -6.30 -9.60
C PHE A 125 -10.78 -6.84 -8.18
N HIS A 126 -9.87 -7.80 -7.90
CA HIS A 126 -9.74 -8.41 -6.58
C HIS A 126 -8.71 -7.66 -5.75
N GLN A 127 -9.16 -6.91 -4.75
CA GLN A 127 -8.27 -6.16 -3.84
C GLN A 127 -7.93 -6.97 -2.60
N GLN A 128 -8.87 -7.78 -2.13
CA GLN A 128 -8.69 -8.74 -1.05
C GLN A 128 -9.69 -9.89 -1.19
N ALA A 129 -9.23 -11.09 -0.90
CA ALA A 129 -10.08 -12.29 -0.79
C ALA A 129 -9.40 -13.26 0.17
N SER A 130 -9.69 -13.17 1.46
CA SER A 130 -9.02 -13.97 2.50
C SER A 130 -10.01 -14.57 3.50
N LEU A 131 -9.64 -15.73 4.02
CA LEU A 131 -10.30 -16.44 5.12
C LEU A 131 -9.36 -16.43 6.31
N PHE A 132 -9.87 -16.20 7.52
CA PHE A 132 -9.07 -16.23 8.72
C PHE A 132 -9.70 -17.07 9.85
N TYR A 133 -8.83 -17.61 10.70
CA TYR A 133 -9.19 -18.34 11.91
C TYR A 133 -8.42 -17.80 13.10
N VAL A 134 -9.15 -17.43 14.17
CA VAL A 134 -8.59 -16.83 15.40
C VAL A 134 -8.70 -17.83 16.54
N THR A 135 -7.59 -18.11 17.20
CA THR A 135 -7.56 -18.98 18.39
C THR A 135 -6.54 -18.46 19.42
N GLY A 136 -7.03 -17.94 20.54
CA GLY A 136 -6.19 -17.29 21.54
C GLY A 136 -5.36 -16.15 20.94
N PRO A 137 -4.01 -16.16 21.09
CA PRO A 137 -3.14 -15.14 20.53
C PRO A 137 -2.82 -15.32 19.04
N LEU A 138 -3.23 -16.45 18.43
CA LEU A 138 -2.90 -16.80 17.05
C LEU A 138 -4.06 -16.48 16.12
N THR A 139 -3.75 -15.79 15.02
CA THR A 139 -4.60 -15.64 13.83
C THR A 139 -3.92 -16.31 12.66
N LEU A 140 -4.62 -17.21 11.98
CA LEU A 140 -4.20 -17.77 10.69
C LEU A 140 -5.06 -17.12 9.60
N GLU A 141 -4.45 -16.70 8.51
CA GLU A 141 -5.13 -16.12 7.35
C GLU A 141 -4.60 -16.75 6.06
N ALA A 142 -5.51 -17.01 5.11
CA ALA A 142 -5.19 -17.63 3.83
C ALA A 142 -5.91 -16.90 2.70
N GLY A 143 -5.25 -16.70 1.57
CA GLY A 143 -5.79 -16.07 0.37
C GLY A 143 -5.01 -14.84 -0.06
N LEU A 144 -5.72 -13.87 -0.64
CA LEU A 144 -5.21 -12.57 -1.08
C LEU A 144 -5.46 -11.53 0.02
N TYR A 145 -4.42 -10.86 0.50
CA TYR A 145 -4.48 -9.86 1.57
C TYR A 145 -3.45 -8.74 1.36
N PRO A 146 -3.63 -7.54 1.99
CA PRO A 146 -2.66 -6.45 1.89
C PRO A 146 -1.26 -6.89 2.33
N SER A 147 -0.24 -6.37 1.66
CA SER A 147 1.16 -6.65 1.99
C SER A 147 1.49 -6.26 3.44
N HIS A 148 2.43 -6.99 4.06
CA HIS A 148 3.00 -6.61 5.35
C HIS A 148 4.15 -5.60 5.21
N ILE A 149 4.61 -5.34 4.00
CA ILE A 149 5.74 -4.45 3.68
C ILE A 149 5.21 -3.03 3.46
N GLY A 150 5.97 -2.04 3.93
CA GLY A 150 5.73 -0.63 3.65
C GLY A 150 4.81 0.08 4.66
N LEU A 151 4.85 1.42 4.58
CA LEU A 151 4.09 2.34 5.43
C LEU A 151 2.72 2.69 4.84
N GLU A 152 2.59 2.72 3.52
CA GLU A 152 1.47 3.28 2.80
C GLU A 152 0.59 2.20 2.16
N SER A 153 -0.71 2.45 2.16
CA SER A 153 -1.70 1.62 1.47
C SER A 153 -1.96 2.12 0.04
N PHE A 154 -2.39 1.26 -0.86
CA PHE A 154 -2.97 1.67 -2.14
C PHE A 154 -4.31 2.41 -1.98
N GLN A 155 -4.94 2.31 -0.83
CA GLN A 155 -6.16 3.05 -0.47
C GLN A 155 -5.77 4.42 0.11
N SER A 156 -6.00 5.51 -0.64
CA SER A 156 -5.56 6.88 -0.32
C SER A 156 -6.10 7.42 1.02
N GLN A 157 -7.27 6.94 1.49
CA GLN A 157 -7.82 7.35 2.79
C GLN A 157 -6.98 6.90 3.98
N LEU A 158 -6.14 5.89 3.81
CA LEU A 158 -5.28 5.36 4.87
C LEU A 158 -3.92 6.07 4.96
N ASN A 159 -3.59 6.91 3.98
CA ASN A 159 -2.32 7.61 3.90
C ASN A 159 -2.44 9.07 4.37
N TRP A 160 -1.34 9.67 4.81
CA TRP A 160 -1.29 11.10 5.15
C TRP A 160 -1.30 11.99 3.91
N THR A 161 -0.63 11.57 2.83
CA THR A 161 -0.64 12.19 1.51
C THR A 161 -1.73 11.56 0.62
N TYR A 162 -2.05 12.16 -0.51
CA TYR A 162 -2.95 11.55 -1.49
C TYR A 162 -2.20 10.54 -2.36
N THR A 163 -1.08 10.96 -2.96
CA THR A 163 -0.23 10.07 -3.75
C THR A 163 0.72 9.28 -2.85
N ARG A 164 1.08 8.07 -3.30
CA ARG A 164 2.02 7.21 -2.59
C ARG A 164 3.47 7.62 -2.86
N SER A 165 4.35 7.26 -1.94
CA SER A 165 5.81 7.38 -2.11
C SER A 165 6.32 6.41 -3.18
N TRP A 166 7.52 6.65 -3.67
CA TRP A 166 8.23 5.69 -4.54
C TRP A 166 8.43 4.35 -3.85
N MET A 167 8.72 4.34 -2.54
CA MET A 167 8.76 3.10 -1.75
C MET A 167 7.42 2.37 -1.77
N GLY A 168 6.32 3.10 -1.61
CA GLY A 168 4.98 2.54 -1.68
C GLY A 168 4.62 2.02 -3.08
N GLU A 169 4.98 2.72 -4.15
CA GLU A 169 4.69 2.33 -5.53
C GLU A 169 5.56 1.16 -6.03
N LEU A 170 6.79 1.01 -5.50
CA LEU A 170 7.79 0.04 -5.93
C LEU A 170 7.95 -1.14 -4.96
N SER A 171 7.04 -1.29 -3.99
CA SER A 171 6.93 -2.42 -3.08
C SER A 171 5.57 -3.12 -3.23
N PRO A 172 5.38 -4.35 -2.68
CA PRO A 172 4.15 -5.11 -2.90
C PRO A 172 2.92 -4.42 -2.32
N TYR A 173 1.86 -4.32 -3.09
CA TYR A 173 0.56 -3.81 -2.65
C TYR A 173 -0.24 -4.88 -1.89
N TYR A 174 -0.11 -6.12 -2.32
CA TYR A 174 -0.79 -7.30 -1.79
C TYR A 174 0.15 -8.50 -1.78
N GLN A 175 -0.28 -9.53 -1.09
CA GLN A 175 0.36 -10.84 -1.10
C GLN A 175 -0.70 -11.93 -1.14
N ALA A 176 -0.34 -13.06 -1.75
CA ALA A 176 -1.18 -14.26 -1.79
C ALA A 176 -0.45 -15.42 -1.15
N GLY A 177 -1.12 -16.11 -0.22
CA GLY A 177 -0.52 -17.21 0.51
C GLY A 177 -1.18 -17.49 1.86
N LEU A 178 -0.35 -17.95 2.80
CA LEU A 178 -0.72 -18.23 4.19
C LEU A 178 0.01 -17.26 5.12
N LYS A 179 -0.70 -16.74 6.12
CA LYS A 179 -0.15 -15.84 7.14
C LYS A 179 -0.53 -16.33 8.53
N GLY A 180 0.45 -16.45 9.41
CA GLY A 180 0.26 -16.64 10.83
C GLY A 180 0.64 -15.38 11.59
N THR A 181 -0.28 -14.80 12.39
CA THR A 181 -0.02 -13.66 13.27
C THR A 181 -0.09 -14.12 14.71
N TRP A 182 0.96 -13.90 15.49
CA TRP A 182 1.00 -14.16 16.92
C TRP A 182 1.08 -12.87 17.72
N LYS A 183 0.11 -12.63 18.61
CA LYS A 183 0.14 -11.53 19.57
C LYS A 183 0.82 -11.98 20.87
N PHE A 184 1.96 -11.40 21.19
CA PHE A 184 2.66 -11.66 22.45
C PHE A 184 1.96 -10.96 23.62
N ASN A 185 1.50 -9.74 23.38
CA ASN A 185 0.76 -8.88 24.29
C ASN A 185 0.04 -7.76 23.49
N ASP A 186 -0.50 -6.75 24.17
CA ASP A 186 -1.22 -5.64 23.54
C ASP A 186 -0.33 -4.74 22.65
N ALA A 187 0.99 -4.76 22.88
CA ALA A 187 1.94 -3.92 22.16
C ALA A 187 2.77 -4.68 21.10
N TRP A 188 3.03 -5.98 21.27
CA TRP A 188 3.94 -6.73 20.42
C TRP A 188 3.24 -7.85 19.67
N SER A 189 3.52 -7.94 18.38
CA SER A 189 3.12 -9.06 17.52
C SER A 189 4.22 -9.46 16.57
N ALA A 190 4.11 -10.71 16.04
CA ALA A 190 4.93 -11.18 14.94
C ALA A 190 4.06 -11.88 13.89
N GLN A 191 4.51 -11.80 12.64
CA GLN A 191 3.90 -12.52 11.52
C GLN A 191 4.92 -13.39 10.82
N LEU A 192 4.44 -14.53 10.31
CA LEU A 192 5.14 -15.41 9.38
C LEU A 192 4.21 -15.66 8.21
N HIS A 193 4.75 -15.47 7.01
CA HIS A 193 4.04 -15.65 5.75
C HIS A 193 4.71 -16.76 4.92
N LEU A 194 3.90 -17.58 4.29
CA LEU A 194 4.30 -18.46 3.19
C LEU A 194 3.57 -17.98 1.95
N LEU A 195 4.30 -17.44 0.97
CA LEU A 195 3.79 -16.66 -0.14
C LEU A 195 4.07 -17.35 -1.47
N ASN A 196 3.24 -17.06 -2.47
CA ASN A 196 3.52 -17.43 -3.85
C ASN A 196 4.74 -16.67 -4.40
N GLY A 197 4.92 -15.38 -4.03
CA GLY A 197 6.03 -14.54 -4.45
C GLY A 197 5.89 -13.12 -3.88
N TRP A 198 6.65 -12.19 -4.44
CA TRP A 198 6.72 -10.79 -4.02
C TRP A 198 5.35 -10.09 -4.10
N GLN A 199 4.73 -10.12 -5.26
CA GLN A 199 3.38 -9.61 -5.54
C GLN A 199 2.73 -10.51 -6.58
N THR A 200 2.53 -11.79 -6.25
CA THR A 200 2.11 -12.82 -7.20
C THR A 200 0.93 -13.60 -6.63
N ILE A 201 -0.22 -13.54 -7.32
CA ILE A 201 -1.40 -14.37 -7.04
C ILE A 201 -1.28 -15.68 -7.81
N GLY A 202 -1.06 -15.56 -9.13
CA GLY A 202 -0.80 -16.71 -10.01
C GLY A 202 0.68 -17.08 -10.01
N GLU A 203 1.02 -18.34 -9.75
CA GLU A 203 2.40 -18.81 -9.69
C GLU A 203 3.11 -18.68 -11.04
N ASN A 204 4.34 -18.13 -11.07
CA ASN A 204 5.14 -17.92 -12.27
C ASN A 204 6.52 -18.63 -12.23
N ASN A 205 6.86 -19.23 -11.10
CA ASN A 205 8.07 -20.06 -10.92
C ASN A 205 7.75 -21.24 -9.98
N ARG A 206 8.75 -21.99 -9.53
CA ARG A 206 8.56 -23.14 -8.62
C ARG A 206 8.88 -22.82 -7.17
N GLY A 207 9.45 -21.64 -6.92
CA GLY A 207 9.83 -21.18 -5.61
C GLY A 207 8.62 -20.79 -4.77
N LYS A 208 8.80 -20.78 -3.45
CA LYS A 208 7.89 -20.12 -2.51
C LYS A 208 8.68 -19.11 -1.73
N ALA A 209 8.01 -18.05 -1.34
CA ALA A 209 8.62 -16.99 -0.57
C ALA A 209 8.20 -17.05 0.91
N LEU A 210 9.10 -16.57 1.77
CA LEU A 210 8.84 -16.35 3.19
C LEU A 210 8.85 -14.85 3.47
N GLY A 211 7.81 -14.39 4.18
CA GLY A 211 7.74 -13.06 4.75
C GLY A 211 7.74 -13.12 6.27
N THR A 212 8.36 -12.13 6.92
CA THR A 212 8.24 -11.98 8.37
C THR A 212 7.95 -10.54 8.74
N GLN A 213 7.28 -10.35 9.86
CA GLN A 213 7.10 -9.05 10.48
C GLN A 213 7.25 -9.18 12.00
N VAL A 214 7.92 -8.20 12.61
CA VAL A 214 7.84 -7.94 14.04
C VAL A 214 7.33 -6.52 14.21
N ALA A 215 6.21 -6.37 14.92
CA ALA A 215 5.55 -5.08 15.07
C ALA A 215 5.39 -4.70 16.55
N TYR A 216 5.56 -3.42 16.80
CA TYR A 216 5.30 -2.74 18.07
C TYR A 216 4.26 -1.65 17.89
N ALA A 217 3.22 -1.65 18.70
CA ALA A 217 2.17 -0.63 18.73
C ALA A 217 1.99 -0.12 20.17
N GLY A 218 2.58 1.04 20.47
CA GLY A 218 2.45 1.73 21.75
C GLY A 218 1.67 3.04 21.61
N GLU A 219 1.49 3.76 22.70
CA GLU A 219 0.70 5.00 22.73
C GLU A 219 1.27 6.12 21.84
N ARG A 220 2.60 6.21 21.73
CA ARG A 220 3.28 7.25 20.94
C ARG A 220 4.12 6.73 19.81
N LEU A 221 4.58 5.49 19.87
CA LEU A 221 5.44 4.86 18.88
C LEU A 221 4.73 3.63 18.33
N SER A 222 4.61 3.55 17.02
CA SER A 222 4.31 2.31 16.30
C SER A 222 5.46 2.05 15.34
N ALA A 223 5.94 0.82 15.26
CA ALA A 223 7.04 0.45 14.38
C ALA A 223 6.88 -1.00 13.91
N ALA A 224 7.37 -1.30 12.72
CA ALA A 224 7.50 -2.65 12.22
C ALA A 224 8.84 -2.84 11.51
N PHE A 225 9.39 -4.03 11.64
CA PHE A 225 10.48 -4.55 10.84
C PHE A 225 9.95 -5.72 10.03
N ASN A 226 10.09 -5.65 8.72
CA ASN A 226 9.54 -6.60 7.77
C ASN A 226 10.67 -7.21 6.93
N THR A 227 10.51 -8.46 6.52
CA THR A 227 11.44 -9.12 5.61
C THR A 227 10.71 -9.92 4.57
N PHE A 228 11.38 -10.12 3.44
CA PHE A 228 10.97 -11.05 2.39
C PHE A 228 12.19 -11.80 1.89
N ILE A 229 12.03 -13.11 1.64
CA ILE A 229 13.02 -13.98 1.00
C ILE A 229 12.29 -14.96 0.09
N GLY A 230 12.62 -14.98 -1.19
CA GLY A 230 12.00 -15.85 -2.18
C GLY A 230 12.66 -15.74 -3.55
N GLU A 231 12.45 -16.73 -4.39
CA GLU A 231 12.81 -16.66 -5.80
C GLU A 231 11.82 -15.79 -6.54
N GLU A 232 12.32 -14.80 -7.30
CA GLU A 232 11.52 -13.87 -8.08
C GLU A 232 11.97 -13.83 -9.54
N GLY A 233 11.00 -13.68 -10.44
CA GLY A 233 11.18 -13.77 -11.88
C GLY A 233 10.43 -14.96 -12.45
N THR A 234 10.56 -15.20 -13.77
CA THR A 234 9.97 -16.37 -14.45
C THR A 234 10.94 -17.55 -14.42
N GLU A 235 10.42 -18.78 -14.46
CA GLU A 235 11.23 -20.00 -14.46
C GLU A 235 12.36 -19.94 -15.51
N GLY A 236 13.60 -20.08 -15.07
CA GLY A 236 14.83 -20.01 -15.89
C GLY A 236 15.46 -18.60 -15.99
N SER A 237 14.81 -17.58 -15.48
CA SER A 237 15.34 -16.23 -15.28
C SER A 237 15.02 -15.68 -13.87
N ASP A 238 14.69 -16.57 -12.96
CA ASP A 238 14.44 -16.30 -11.55
C ASP A 238 15.74 -16.19 -10.75
N GLY A 239 15.69 -15.44 -9.65
CA GLY A 239 16.81 -15.25 -8.74
C GLY A 239 16.32 -15.00 -7.31
N LEU A 240 17.15 -15.36 -6.34
CA LEU A 240 16.84 -15.17 -4.93
C LEU A 240 16.76 -13.68 -4.60
N ARG A 241 15.57 -13.21 -4.21
CA ARG A 241 15.33 -11.86 -3.68
C ARG A 241 15.37 -11.87 -2.18
N LEU A 242 16.15 -10.96 -1.62
CA LEU A 242 16.18 -10.62 -0.20
C LEU A 242 15.72 -9.18 -0.05
N PHE A 243 14.80 -8.93 0.88
CA PHE A 243 14.33 -7.59 1.14
C PHE A 243 14.08 -7.38 2.63
N ALA A 244 14.36 -6.18 3.11
CA ALA A 244 14.03 -5.74 4.45
C ALA A 244 13.53 -4.29 4.43
N ASP A 245 12.49 -4.01 5.21
CA ASP A 245 12.03 -2.66 5.45
C ASP A 245 11.79 -2.38 6.94
N VAL A 246 11.93 -1.12 7.30
CA VAL A 246 11.59 -0.59 8.63
C VAL A 246 10.61 0.56 8.45
N VAL A 247 9.48 0.49 9.12
CA VAL A 247 8.52 1.58 9.20
C VAL A 247 8.32 1.99 10.65
N ALA A 248 8.23 3.29 10.90
CA ALA A 248 7.95 3.81 12.24
C ALA A 248 7.09 5.07 12.16
N THR A 249 6.17 5.23 13.10
CA THR A 249 5.41 6.47 13.32
C THR A 249 5.52 6.88 14.76
N PHE A 250 5.78 8.15 14.98
CA PHE A 250 5.95 8.73 16.30
C PHE A 250 5.03 9.94 16.50
N LYS A 251 4.15 9.87 17.49
CA LYS A 251 3.29 10.97 17.96
C LYS A 251 4.09 11.88 18.87
N VAL A 252 4.64 12.96 18.31
CA VAL A 252 5.47 13.93 19.03
C VAL A 252 4.63 14.71 20.04
N THR A 253 3.46 15.20 19.57
CA THR A 253 2.44 15.88 20.37
C THR A 253 1.06 15.41 19.91
N GLU A 254 -0.02 15.90 20.54
CA GLU A 254 -1.40 15.63 20.06
C GLU A 254 -1.65 16.17 18.61
N ALA A 255 -0.90 17.20 18.20
CA ALA A 255 -1.04 17.80 16.89
C ALA A 255 0.01 17.32 15.87
N LEU A 256 1.21 16.92 16.31
CA LEU A 256 2.32 16.58 15.42
C LEU A 256 2.65 15.10 15.49
N SER A 257 2.62 14.45 14.33
CA SER A 257 3.11 13.09 14.11
C SER A 257 4.19 13.07 13.04
N LEU A 258 5.20 12.22 13.23
CA LEU A 258 6.28 11.96 12.27
C LEU A 258 6.22 10.49 11.88
N ALA A 259 6.61 10.18 10.63
CA ALA A 259 6.84 8.80 10.22
C ALA A 259 8.12 8.71 9.39
N ALA A 260 8.77 7.56 9.48
CA ALA A 260 9.97 7.24 8.74
C ALA A 260 9.85 5.83 8.16
N THR A 261 10.43 5.63 6.98
CA THR A 261 10.56 4.33 6.33
C THR A 261 11.93 4.21 5.68
N ALA A 262 12.49 3.00 5.67
CA ALA A 262 13.72 2.69 5.00
C ALA A 262 13.69 1.25 4.49
N ASP A 263 14.03 1.09 3.21
CA ASP A 263 13.98 -0.15 2.47
C ASP A 263 15.37 -0.51 1.92
N VAL A 264 15.66 -1.81 1.88
CA VAL A 264 16.81 -2.34 1.14
C VAL A 264 16.43 -3.70 0.55
N GLY A 265 16.76 -3.90 -0.71
CA GLY A 265 16.54 -5.16 -1.40
C GLY A 265 17.69 -5.52 -2.33
N THR A 266 17.90 -6.81 -2.51
CA THR A 266 18.82 -7.36 -3.49
C THR A 266 18.18 -8.58 -4.15
N GLN A 267 18.57 -8.86 -5.39
CA GLN A 267 18.15 -10.05 -6.13
C GLN A 267 19.29 -10.58 -6.98
N ASP A 268 19.50 -11.88 -6.93
CA ASP A 268 20.45 -12.55 -7.83
C ASP A 268 19.99 -12.40 -9.28
N LEU A 269 20.95 -12.20 -10.19
CA LEU A 269 20.70 -12.07 -11.63
C LEU A 269 21.12 -13.35 -12.36
N PRO A 270 20.47 -13.72 -13.49
CA PRO A 270 20.74 -14.97 -14.20
C PRO A 270 22.18 -15.13 -14.74
N GLU A 271 22.86 -14.01 -15.04
CA GLU A 271 24.21 -13.99 -15.68
C GLU A 271 25.34 -13.66 -14.70
N ASP A 272 25.30 -14.16 -13.46
CA ASP A 272 26.20 -13.80 -12.36
C ASP A 272 26.09 -12.32 -11.90
N GLY A 273 26.01 -12.12 -10.62
CA GLY A 273 25.84 -10.82 -9.98
C GLY A 273 24.54 -10.70 -9.22
N SER A 274 24.31 -9.54 -8.66
CA SER A 274 23.10 -9.21 -7.92
C SER A 274 22.71 -7.75 -8.15
N ALA A 275 21.41 -7.49 -8.31
CA ALA A 275 20.88 -6.15 -8.31
C ALA A 275 20.69 -5.65 -6.87
N LEU A 276 20.85 -4.35 -6.67
CA LEU A 276 20.68 -3.67 -5.39
C LEU A 276 19.74 -2.46 -5.55
N TRP A 277 18.79 -2.33 -4.63
CA TRP A 277 17.99 -1.10 -4.48
C TRP A 277 17.81 -0.76 -3.01
N TYR A 278 17.64 0.53 -2.73
CA TYR A 278 17.39 1.03 -1.38
C TYR A 278 16.66 2.36 -1.41
N ALA A 279 15.92 2.63 -0.35
CA ALA A 279 15.12 3.83 -0.26
C ALA A 279 14.99 4.32 1.18
N ALA A 280 14.68 5.61 1.34
CA ALA A 280 14.32 6.20 2.60
C ALA A 280 13.30 7.33 2.42
N GLY A 281 12.41 7.49 3.40
CA GLY A 281 11.40 8.55 3.40
C GLY A 281 11.07 9.04 4.79
N LEU A 282 10.76 10.33 4.87
CA LEU A 282 10.29 11.00 6.08
C LEU A 282 8.96 11.69 5.79
N ASN A 283 8.02 11.50 6.70
CA ASN A 283 6.71 12.13 6.66
C ASN A 283 6.46 12.92 7.95
N ALA A 284 5.80 14.05 7.83
CA ALA A 284 5.30 14.82 8.96
C ALA A 284 3.82 15.15 8.74
N ARG A 285 2.99 15.06 9.78
CA ARG A 285 1.58 15.47 9.73
C ARG A 285 1.25 16.34 10.93
N VAL A 286 0.66 17.49 10.66
CA VAL A 286 0.21 18.45 11.67
C VAL A 286 -1.29 18.60 11.59
N GLN A 287 -2.00 18.27 12.67
CA GLN A 287 -3.41 18.57 12.85
C GLN A 287 -3.55 20.04 13.25
N LEU A 288 -4.08 20.88 12.35
CA LEU A 288 -4.22 22.32 12.58
C LEU A 288 -5.49 22.64 13.38
N THR A 289 -6.60 21.98 13.01
CA THR A 289 -7.91 22.09 13.68
C THR A 289 -8.59 20.71 13.63
N GLY A 290 -9.75 20.53 14.24
CA GLY A 290 -10.51 19.28 14.16
C GLY A 290 -10.61 18.71 12.74
N PRO A 291 -11.09 19.47 11.72
CA PRO A 291 -11.26 18.95 10.37
C PRO A 291 -10.05 19.17 9.44
N VAL A 292 -8.99 19.89 9.83
CA VAL A 292 -7.92 20.34 8.92
C VAL A 292 -6.56 19.86 9.38
N ALA A 293 -5.83 19.19 8.48
CA ALA A 293 -4.44 18.77 8.69
C ALA A 293 -3.56 19.13 7.48
N VAL A 294 -2.27 19.21 7.71
CA VAL A 294 -1.24 19.33 6.67
C VAL A 294 -0.25 18.19 6.84
N ALA A 295 0.08 17.55 5.73
CA ALA A 295 1.13 16.52 5.67
C ALA A 295 2.21 16.92 4.68
N ALA A 296 3.46 16.54 4.99
CA ALA A 296 4.59 16.70 4.09
C ALA A 296 5.38 15.39 4.04
N ARG A 297 5.92 15.03 2.87
CA ARG A 297 6.80 13.89 2.64
C ARG A 297 8.01 14.32 1.83
N VAL A 298 9.18 13.79 2.20
CA VAL A 298 10.40 13.81 1.39
C VAL A 298 10.94 12.40 1.30
N GLU A 299 11.43 12.01 0.13
CA GLU A 299 11.82 10.64 -0.15
C GLU A 299 12.96 10.55 -1.17
N ALA A 300 13.73 9.48 -1.09
CA ALA A 300 14.70 9.09 -2.09
C ALA A 300 14.65 7.57 -2.29
N TYR A 301 14.75 7.14 -3.55
CA TYR A 301 14.79 5.74 -3.98
C TYR A 301 15.94 5.57 -4.96
N ARG A 302 16.83 4.63 -4.71
CA ARG A 302 17.94 4.29 -5.61
C ARG A 302 17.77 2.84 -6.09
N ASP A 303 17.84 2.69 -7.40
CA ASP A 303 17.88 1.40 -8.11
C ASP A 303 19.21 1.37 -8.88
N ASP A 304 20.21 0.65 -8.32
CA ASP A 304 21.57 0.67 -8.83
C ASP A 304 21.71 -0.07 -10.18
N ASP A 305 20.84 -1.03 -10.42
CA ASP A 305 20.92 -1.91 -11.59
C ASP A 305 19.68 -1.83 -12.49
N GLY A 306 18.70 -0.99 -12.13
CA GLY A 306 17.48 -0.81 -12.89
C GLY A 306 16.52 -2.01 -12.83
N LEU A 307 16.68 -2.92 -11.86
CA LEU A 307 15.85 -4.13 -11.77
C LEU A 307 14.39 -3.80 -11.44
N ILE A 308 14.16 -2.82 -10.58
CA ILE A 308 12.82 -2.49 -10.08
C ILE A 308 12.14 -1.45 -10.96
N THR A 309 12.89 -0.46 -11.41
CA THR A 309 12.34 0.69 -12.16
C THR A 309 12.58 0.60 -13.67
N GLY A 310 13.29 -0.42 -14.12
CA GLY A 310 13.67 -0.63 -15.52
C GLY A 310 14.91 0.18 -15.98
N VAL A 311 15.44 1.07 -15.14
CA VAL A 311 16.60 1.94 -15.46
C VAL A 311 17.41 2.19 -14.20
N GLU A 312 18.76 2.14 -14.29
CA GLU A 312 19.62 2.63 -13.22
C GLU A 312 19.31 4.10 -12.93
N GLN A 313 18.83 4.41 -11.73
CA GLN A 313 18.43 5.78 -11.38
C GLN A 313 18.34 6.02 -9.88
N THR A 314 18.36 7.32 -9.54
CA THR A 314 17.93 7.82 -8.24
C THR A 314 16.69 8.69 -8.43
N LEU A 315 15.59 8.29 -7.79
CA LEU A 315 14.38 9.09 -7.69
C LEU A 315 14.39 9.88 -6.38
N THR A 316 14.02 11.14 -6.43
CA THR A 316 13.77 11.97 -5.25
C THR A 316 12.40 12.60 -5.36
N GLY A 317 11.67 12.69 -4.26
CA GLY A 317 10.32 13.25 -4.24
C GLY A 317 10.07 14.16 -3.05
N GLY A 318 9.27 15.21 -3.29
CA GLY A 318 8.75 16.10 -2.27
C GLY A 318 7.25 16.30 -2.43
N THR A 319 6.48 16.09 -1.37
CA THR A 319 5.00 16.16 -1.40
C THR A 319 4.50 17.03 -0.24
N LEU A 320 3.50 17.88 -0.52
CA LEU A 320 2.79 18.67 0.48
C LEU A 320 1.29 18.52 0.25
N THR A 321 0.56 18.12 1.29
CA THR A 321 -0.88 17.83 1.22
C THR A 321 -1.64 18.62 2.28
N LEU A 322 -2.69 19.33 1.88
CA LEU A 322 -3.73 19.87 2.75
C LEU A 322 -4.90 18.89 2.78
N GLU A 323 -5.21 18.36 3.95
CA GLU A 323 -6.37 17.50 4.19
C GLU A 323 -7.47 18.27 4.89
N VAL A 324 -8.70 18.14 4.39
CA VAL A 324 -9.91 18.73 4.99
C VAL A 324 -11.00 17.67 5.09
N LYS A 325 -11.56 17.48 6.28
CA LYS A 325 -12.71 16.59 6.55
C LYS A 325 -13.95 17.43 6.88
N PRO A 326 -14.69 17.88 5.85
CA PRO A 326 -15.81 18.80 6.06
C PRO A 326 -17.00 18.13 6.77
N ALA A 327 -17.19 16.84 6.56
CA ALA A 327 -18.21 16.01 7.19
C ALA A 327 -17.88 14.53 6.99
N GLU A 328 -18.27 13.65 7.92
CA GLU A 328 -18.17 12.21 7.72
C GLU A 328 -19.10 11.74 6.57
N PRO A 329 -18.66 10.84 5.69
CA PRO A 329 -17.32 10.20 5.63
C PRO A 329 -16.35 10.87 4.64
N LEU A 330 -16.55 12.15 4.25
CA LEU A 330 -15.81 12.83 3.18
C LEU A 330 -14.47 13.38 3.66
N THR A 331 -13.39 13.05 2.95
CA THR A 331 -12.07 13.66 3.06
C THR A 331 -11.67 14.28 1.72
N LEU A 332 -11.28 15.55 1.74
CA LEU A 332 -10.70 16.27 0.61
C LEU A 332 -9.20 16.41 0.83
N LYS A 333 -8.39 16.16 -0.23
CA LYS A 333 -6.94 16.35 -0.21
C LYS A 333 -6.50 17.20 -1.39
N LEU A 334 -5.90 18.35 -1.11
CA LEU A 334 -5.20 19.16 -2.12
C LEU A 334 -3.70 18.93 -1.95
N GLU A 335 -3.05 18.43 -2.99
CA GLU A 335 -1.66 18.01 -2.94
C GLU A 335 -0.83 18.66 -4.03
N ALA A 336 0.40 19.06 -3.70
CA ALA A 336 1.45 19.42 -4.62
C ALA A 336 2.60 18.44 -4.45
N ARG A 337 3.11 17.89 -5.56
CA ARG A 337 4.21 16.92 -5.60
C ARG A 337 5.20 17.31 -6.68
N HIS A 338 6.49 17.14 -6.37
CA HIS A 338 7.58 17.27 -7.33
C HIS A 338 8.51 16.07 -7.20
N ASP A 339 8.74 15.40 -8.34
CA ASP A 339 9.63 14.25 -8.45
C ASP A 339 10.76 14.57 -9.43
N ARG A 340 11.94 14.04 -9.13
CA ARG A 340 13.10 14.12 -10.00
C ARG A 340 13.85 12.80 -10.04
N SER A 341 14.33 12.45 -11.22
CA SER A 341 15.21 11.31 -11.49
C SER A 341 16.56 11.75 -12.02
N THR A 342 17.56 10.88 -11.89
CA THR A 342 18.85 11.01 -12.58
C THR A 342 18.80 10.48 -14.02
N ALA A 343 17.68 9.91 -14.45
CA ALA A 343 17.41 9.45 -15.79
C ALA A 343 16.11 10.08 -16.33
N ASP A 344 15.93 10.13 -17.63
CA ASP A 344 14.70 10.59 -18.28
C ASP A 344 13.68 9.46 -18.23
N VAL A 345 12.70 9.55 -17.33
CA VAL A 345 11.70 8.47 -17.04
C VAL A 345 10.27 8.98 -16.97
N PHE A 346 10.05 10.29 -16.87
CA PHE A 346 8.73 10.89 -16.81
C PHE A 346 8.26 11.32 -18.20
N SER A 347 7.01 11.10 -18.54
CA SER A 347 6.45 11.49 -19.82
C SER A 347 6.43 13.02 -19.99
N GLY A 348 7.05 13.51 -21.07
CA GLY A 348 7.02 14.91 -21.48
C GLY A 348 5.89 15.22 -22.44
N HIS A 349 5.85 16.47 -22.91
CA HIS A 349 4.83 16.99 -23.83
C HIS A 349 5.02 16.52 -25.28
N ASP A 350 6.27 16.40 -25.72
CA ASP A 350 6.61 16.06 -27.10
C ASP A 350 6.52 14.54 -27.32
N THR A 351 6.28 14.16 -28.58
CA THR A 351 6.22 12.76 -29.01
C THR A 351 7.37 12.41 -29.94
N GLN A 352 7.81 11.17 -29.86
CA GLN A 352 8.76 10.56 -30.77
C GLN A 352 8.07 10.18 -32.10
N ALA A 353 8.84 9.73 -33.10
CA ALA A 353 8.31 9.35 -34.42
C ALA A 353 7.33 8.16 -34.37
N ASP A 354 7.41 7.31 -33.35
CA ASP A 354 6.53 6.17 -33.11
C ASP A 354 5.27 6.53 -32.30
N GLY A 355 5.14 7.81 -31.87
CA GLY A 355 4.01 8.30 -31.09
C GLY A 355 4.20 8.17 -29.57
N SER A 356 5.28 7.54 -29.07
CA SER A 356 5.60 7.49 -27.65
C SER A 356 6.03 8.88 -27.12
N PRO A 357 5.81 9.20 -25.84
CA PRO A 357 6.28 10.47 -25.28
C PRO A 357 7.81 10.58 -25.27
N VAL A 358 8.32 11.78 -25.47
CA VAL A 358 9.70 12.10 -25.13
C VAL A 358 9.79 12.15 -23.61
N LEU A 359 10.72 11.38 -23.03
CA LEU A 359 10.89 11.33 -21.58
C LEU A 359 11.74 12.49 -21.08
N VAL A 360 11.51 12.89 -19.82
CA VAL A 360 12.22 13.97 -19.12
C VAL A 360 12.58 13.53 -17.69
N ASP A 361 13.50 14.25 -17.04
CA ASP A 361 14.09 13.89 -15.74
C ASP A 361 13.23 14.25 -14.52
N SER A 362 12.12 14.97 -14.70
CA SER A 362 11.34 15.48 -13.58
C SER A 362 9.88 15.68 -13.93
N GLU A 363 9.01 15.69 -12.91
CA GLU A 363 7.61 16.08 -13.04
C GLU A 363 7.13 16.88 -11.83
N THR A 364 6.11 17.72 -12.06
CA THR A 364 5.41 18.45 -11.01
C THR A 364 3.92 18.25 -11.16
N LEU A 365 3.25 17.87 -10.07
CA LEU A 365 1.84 17.55 -10.03
C LEU A 365 1.10 18.44 -9.02
N VAL A 366 -0.13 18.80 -9.36
CA VAL A 366 -1.14 19.28 -8.40
C VAL A 366 -2.35 18.37 -8.51
N VAL A 367 -2.80 17.84 -7.38
CA VAL A 367 -3.90 16.87 -7.33
C VAL A 367 -4.95 17.37 -6.33
N LEU A 368 -6.21 17.31 -6.74
CA LEU A 368 -7.36 17.46 -5.86
C LEU A 368 -8.07 16.11 -5.75
N GLY A 369 -7.97 15.46 -4.60
CA GLY A 369 -8.64 14.19 -4.29
C GLY A 369 -9.88 14.40 -3.43
N ALA A 370 -10.91 13.59 -3.66
CA ALA A 370 -12.11 13.52 -2.85
C ALA A 370 -12.44 12.06 -2.55
N VAL A 371 -12.43 11.69 -1.27
CA VAL A 371 -12.45 10.32 -0.78
C VAL A 371 -13.56 10.15 0.24
N ALA A 372 -14.42 9.14 0.06
CA ALA A 372 -15.48 8.81 1.00
C ALA A 372 -15.56 7.28 1.18
N TYR A 373 -15.48 6.80 2.45
CA TYR A 373 -15.54 5.38 2.80
C TYR A 373 -16.46 5.13 4.00
N PHE A 374 -17.09 3.95 4.05
CA PHE A 374 -17.98 3.50 5.13
C PHE A 374 -17.74 2.04 5.49
#